data_cbf7978e2c545f132b785a7c4d18fb20
#
_entry.id   cbf7978e2c545f132b785a7c4d18fb20
#
_cell.length_a   1.000
_cell.length_b   1.000
_cell.length_c   1.000
_cell.angle_alpha   90.00
_cell.angle_beta   90.00
_cell.angle_gamma   90.00
#
_symmetry.space_group_name_H-M   'P 1'
#
loop_
_entity.id
_entity.type
_entity.pdbx_description
1 polymer ?
#
loop_
_entity_poly.entity_id
_entity_poly.type
_entity_poly.pdbx_seq_one_letter_code
_entity_poly.pdbx_strand_id
1 'polypeptide(L)'
;MKLNNVNPFSYQLDASDIRMIQHNLKVNGTSNTIASYLHELDLPNYPYIQTIHFRYRWIMAALIYIGYDKESLEKIHESNLKYEEVNPPIVYEKKGGTNKTSKRITKPSPIKERKSVTSSSPNPKVRIIVIDTNKSMIIDREIAIGLMREQPNKYKIEEV
;
A
#
# COMPACT_ATOMS: atom_id res chain seq x y z
N MET A 1 -13.25 -12.92 2.38
CA MET A 1 -13.69 -13.25 3.76
C MET A 1 -14.30 -11.98 4.30
N LYS A 2 -15.34 -12.04 5.08
CA LYS A 2 -16.03 -10.84 5.60
C LYS A 2 -15.51 -10.49 7.00
N LEU A 3 -15.58 -9.22 7.40
CA LEU A 3 -15.15 -8.76 8.73
C LEU A 3 -15.94 -9.41 9.87
N ASN A 4 -17.21 -9.79 9.64
CA ASN A 4 -18.02 -10.48 10.63
C ASN A 4 -17.44 -11.85 11.09
N ASN A 5 -16.50 -12.42 10.31
CA ASN A 5 -15.79 -13.65 10.65
C ASN A 5 -14.42 -13.40 11.28
N VAL A 6 -14.10 -12.13 11.59
CA VAL A 6 -12.80 -11.73 12.13
C VAL A 6 -12.99 -11.26 13.57
N ASN A 7 -12.30 -11.88 14.52
CA ASN A 7 -12.18 -11.31 15.85
C ASN A 7 -11.15 -10.16 15.79
N PRO A 8 -11.59 -8.89 15.93
CA PRO A 8 -10.71 -7.73 15.77
C PRO A 8 -9.61 -7.65 16.84
N PHE A 9 -9.83 -8.28 17.99
CA PHE A 9 -8.91 -8.25 19.14
C PHE A 9 -8.07 -9.52 19.29
N SER A 10 -8.00 -10.36 18.25
CA SER A 10 -7.27 -11.63 18.32
C SER A 10 -5.78 -11.53 17.99
N TYR A 11 -5.29 -10.36 17.59
CA TYR A 11 -3.89 -10.17 17.24
C TYR A 11 -3.04 -9.89 18.49
N GLN A 12 -1.92 -10.59 18.61
CA GLN A 12 -0.93 -10.35 19.65
C GLN A 12 0.29 -9.66 19.03
N LEU A 13 0.64 -8.50 19.56
CA LEU A 13 1.80 -7.73 19.12
C LEU A 13 3.09 -8.43 19.53
N ASP A 14 4.00 -8.63 18.60
CA ASP A 14 5.34 -9.10 18.88
C ASP A 14 6.33 -7.96 19.19
N ALA A 15 7.57 -8.28 19.51
CA ALA A 15 8.59 -7.29 19.84
C ALA A 15 8.95 -6.38 18.65
N SER A 16 8.75 -6.84 17.40
CA SER A 16 8.97 -6.04 16.19
C SER A 16 7.84 -5.03 16.00
N ASP A 17 6.60 -5.47 16.21
CA ASP A 17 5.42 -4.62 16.16
C ASP A 17 5.52 -3.48 17.17
N ILE A 18 5.87 -3.82 18.41
CA ILE A 18 6.04 -2.83 19.49
C ILE A 18 7.10 -1.79 19.13
N ARG A 19 8.25 -2.22 18.59
CA ARG A 19 9.29 -1.28 18.14
C ARG A 19 8.81 -0.36 17.02
N MET A 20 8.04 -0.89 16.08
CA MET A 20 7.46 -0.11 14.98
C MET A 20 6.46 0.92 15.50
N ILE A 21 5.58 0.53 16.44
CA ILE A 21 4.62 1.45 17.07
C ILE A 21 5.36 2.55 17.83
N GLN A 22 6.36 2.20 18.65
CA GLN A 22 7.17 3.15 19.40
C GLN A 22 7.92 4.11 18.49
N HIS A 23 8.45 3.63 17.37
CA HIS A 23 9.07 4.48 16.36
C HIS A 23 8.07 5.50 15.80
N ASN A 24 6.86 5.06 15.42
CA ASN A 24 5.81 5.93 14.91
C ASN A 24 5.39 6.98 15.96
N LEU A 25 5.25 6.59 17.21
CA LEU A 25 4.96 7.52 18.31
C LEU A 25 6.05 8.58 18.48
N LYS A 26 7.30 8.19 18.37
CA LYS A 26 8.45 9.10 18.48
C LYS A 26 8.53 10.08 17.31
N VAL A 27 8.25 9.63 16.09
CA VAL A 27 8.38 10.46 14.88
C VAL A 27 7.18 11.37 14.68
N ASN A 28 5.96 10.85 14.84
CA ASN A 28 4.72 11.55 14.50
C ASN A 28 3.99 12.13 15.71
N GLY A 29 4.36 11.71 16.91
CA GLY A 29 3.62 12.00 18.14
C GLY A 29 2.38 11.10 18.30
N THR A 30 1.89 11.04 19.56
CA THR A 30 0.80 10.12 19.93
C THR A 30 -0.51 10.44 19.19
N SER A 31 -0.93 11.70 19.18
CA SER A 31 -2.20 12.11 18.55
C SER A 31 -2.23 11.83 17.05
N ASN A 32 -1.15 12.13 16.33
CA ASN A 32 -1.09 11.90 14.88
C ASN A 32 -1.03 10.41 14.57
N THR A 33 -0.34 9.60 15.38
CA THR A 33 -0.27 8.16 15.20
C THR A 33 -1.64 7.52 15.40
N ILE A 34 -2.37 7.91 16.46
CA ILE A 34 -3.74 7.46 16.70
C ILE A 34 -4.65 7.86 15.54
N ALA A 35 -4.62 9.13 15.14
CA ALA A 35 -5.45 9.63 14.04
C ALA A 35 -5.19 8.88 12.73
N SER A 36 -3.93 8.58 12.41
CA SER A 36 -3.56 7.80 11.22
C SER A 36 -4.11 6.37 11.28
N TYR A 37 -4.02 5.70 12.42
CA TYR A 37 -4.55 4.35 12.59
C TYR A 37 -6.08 4.31 12.54
N LEU A 38 -6.75 5.27 13.17
CA LEU A 38 -8.21 5.39 13.11
C LEU A 38 -8.69 5.68 11.68
N HIS A 39 -7.96 6.53 10.96
CA HIS A 39 -8.27 6.83 9.56
C HIS A 39 -8.13 5.59 8.67
N GLU A 40 -7.13 4.75 8.91
CA GLU A 40 -6.95 3.49 8.17
C GLU A 40 -8.06 2.45 8.48
N LEU A 41 -8.70 2.53 9.66
CA LEU A 41 -9.85 1.70 10.02
C LEU A 41 -11.19 2.21 9.43
N ASP A 42 -11.22 3.41 8.92
CA ASP A 42 -12.43 4.02 8.34
C ASP A 42 -12.73 3.40 6.97
N LEU A 43 -13.64 2.43 6.92
CA LEU A 43 -13.99 1.69 5.70
C LEU A 43 -14.50 2.56 4.55
N PRO A 44 -15.29 3.62 4.74
CA PRO A 44 -15.63 4.53 3.66
C PRO A 44 -14.44 5.10 2.91
N ASN A 45 -13.36 5.44 3.61
CA ASN A 45 -12.13 5.97 3.04
C ASN A 45 -11.12 4.88 2.63
N TYR A 46 -11.10 3.76 3.36
CA TYR A 46 -10.17 2.63 3.13
C TYR A 46 -10.89 1.29 2.98
N PRO A 47 -11.75 1.14 1.96
CA PRO A 47 -12.56 -0.07 1.81
C PRO A 47 -11.73 -1.35 1.60
N TYR A 48 -10.50 -1.23 1.09
CA TYR A 48 -9.63 -2.37 0.84
C TYR A 48 -9.13 -3.06 2.13
N ILE A 49 -9.18 -2.40 3.30
CA ILE A 49 -8.77 -3.02 4.57
C ILE A 49 -9.64 -4.21 4.94
N GLN A 50 -10.88 -4.28 4.41
CA GLN A 50 -11.76 -5.44 4.53
C GLN A 50 -11.11 -6.72 4.00
N THR A 51 -10.21 -6.61 3.03
CA THR A 51 -9.51 -7.75 2.43
C THR A 51 -8.21 -8.08 3.12
N ILE A 52 -7.69 -7.18 3.96
CA ILE A 52 -6.42 -7.29 4.69
C ILE A 52 -6.68 -7.47 6.19
N HIS A 53 -7.32 -8.58 6.55
CA HIS A 53 -7.72 -8.85 7.95
C HIS A 53 -6.56 -8.84 8.93
N PHE A 54 -5.35 -9.20 8.50
CA PHE A 54 -4.15 -9.11 9.32
C PHE A 54 -3.90 -7.66 9.73
N ARG A 55 -3.88 -6.72 8.77
CA ARG A 55 -3.64 -5.30 9.03
C ARG A 55 -4.71 -4.69 9.92
N TYR A 56 -5.97 -5.03 9.67
CA TYR A 56 -7.10 -4.59 10.50
C TYR A 56 -6.92 -4.97 11.97
N ARG A 57 -6.63 -6.25 12.26
CA ARG A 57 -6.40 -6.74 13.62
C ARG A 57 -5.14 -6.15 14.25
N TRP A 58 -4.09 -5.96 13.43
CA TRP A 58 -2.85 -5.33 13.88
C TRP A 58 -3.09 -3.90 14.36
N ILE A 59 -3.83 -3.08 13.59
CA ILE A 59 -4.17 -1.70 13.96
C ILE A 59 -5.00 -1.67 15.24
N MET A 60 -6.00 -2.56 15.39
CA MET A 60 -6.79 -2.67 16.62
C MET A 60 -5.90 -2.96 17.83
N ALA A 61 -4.97 -3.89 17.73
CA ALA A 61 -4.02 -4.21 18.78
C ALA A 61 -3.05 -3.04 19.07
N ALA A 62 -2.58 -2.36 18.03
CA ALA A 62 -1.71 -1.19 18.18
C ALA A 62 -2.39 -0.03 18.89
N LEU A 63 -3.64 0.26 18.58
CA LEU A 63 -4.43 1.29 19.26
C LEU A 63 -4.64 0.96 20.74
N ILE A 64 -4.94 -0.29 21.08
CA ILE A 64 -5.03 -0.73 22.49
C ILE A 64 -3.69 -0.55 23.20
N TYR A 65 -2.57 -0.92 22.55
CA TYR A 65 -1.23 -0.77 23.11
C TYR A 65 -0.88 0.70 23.41
N ILE A 66 -1.32 1.63 22.57
CA ILE A 66 -1.12 3.08 22.74
C ILE A 66 -2.00 3.64 23.87
N GLY A 67 -3.00 2.87 24.34
CA GLY A 67 -3.94 3.27 25.38
C GLY A 67 -5.26 3.84 24.86
N TYR A 68 -5.58 3.58 23.58
CA TYR A 68 -6.90 3.95 23.05
C TYR A 68 -7.99 3.08 23.66
N ASP A 69 -9.17 3.66 23.88
CA ASP A 69 -10.28 3.01 24.57
C ASP A 69 -10.85 1.83 23.76
N LYS A 70 -10.91 0.65 24.40
CA LYS A 70 -11.39 -0.57 23.76
C LYS A 70 -12.86 -0.50 23.37
N GLU A 71 -13.70 0.12 24.21
CA GLU A 71 -15.13 0.28 23.94
C GLU A 71 -15.37 1.13 22.69
N SER A 72 -14.57 2.19 22.52
CA SER A 72 -14.58 3.00 21.30
C SER A 72 -14.18 2.20 20.06
N LEU A 73 -13.20 1.30 20.18
CA LEU A 73 -12.81 0.41 19.08
C LEU A 73 -13.89 -0.62 18.74
N GLU A 74 -14.62 -1.14 19.73
CA GLU A 74 -15.76 -2.02 19.51
C GLU A 74 -16.87 -1.29 18.71
N LYS A 75 -17.18 -0.04 19.06
CA LYS A 75 -18.14 0.81 18.32
C LYS A 75 -17.70 1.05 16.86
N ILE A 76 -16.41 1.29 16.64
CA ILE A 76 -15.84 1.44 15.29
C ILE A 76 -16.02 0.12 14.53
N HIS A 77 -15.72 -1.01 15.15
CA HIS A 77 -15.88 -2.33 14.51
C HIS A 77 -17.34 -2.60 14.15
N GLU A 78 -18.28 -2.33 15.04
CA GLU A 78 -19.72 -2.46 14.75
C GLU A 78 -20.18 -1.57 13.60
N SER A 79 -19.69 -0.33 13.55
CA SER A 79 -19.95 0.58 12.43
C SER A 79 -19.41 0.03 11.11
N ASN A 80 -18.21 -0.54 11.15
CA ASN A 80 -17.58 -1.16 9.98
C ASN A 80 -18.33 -2.42 9.51
N LEU A 81 -18.87 -3.22 10.43
CA LEU A 81 -19.72 -4.37 10.08
C LEU A 81 -21.00 -3.92 9.35
N LYS A 82 -21.65 -2.87 9.83
CA LYS A 82 -22.85 -2.31 9.18
C LYS A 82 -22.51 -1.75 7.79
N TYR A 83 -21.35 -1.10 7.66
CA TYR A 83 -20.89 -0.62 6.35
C TYR A 83 -20.61 -1.77 5.38
N GLU A 84 -19.99 -2.87 5.85
CA GLU A 84 -19.69 -4.05 5.04
C GLU A 84 -20.97 -4.78 4.55
N GLU A 85 -22.04 -4.75 5.34
CA GLU A 85 -23.33 -5.34 4.93
C GLU A 85 -23.90 -4.64 3.69
N VAL A 86 -23.75 -3.31 3.63
CA VAL A 86 -24.24 -2.49 2.50
C VAL A 86 -23.23 -2.47 1.35
N ASN A 87 -21.94 -2.53 1.67
CA ASN A 87 -20.84 -2.44 0.72
C ASN A 87 -19.93 -3.68 0.85
N PRO A 88 -20.35 -4.84 0.35
CA PRO A 88 -19.56 -6.06 0.48
C PRO A 88 -18.19 -5.90 -0.20
N PRO A 89 -17.12 -6.52 0.35
CA PRO A 89 -15.78 -6.41 -0.21
C PRO A 89 -15.75 -6.94 -1.65
N ILE A 90 -15.05 -6.22 -2.52
CA ILE A 90 -14.86 -6.63 -3.92
C ILE A 90 -14.02 -7.91 -3.91
N VAL A 91 -14.64 -9.03 -4.24
CA VAL A 91 -13.93 -10.29 -4.44
C VAL A 91 -13.30 -10.26 -5.83
N TYR A 92 -11.98 -10.01 -5.89
CA TYR A 92 -11.24 -10.24 -7.12
C TYR A 92 -11.12 -11.76 -7.32
N GLU A 93 -11.99 -12.34 -8.15
CA GLU A 93 -11.78 -13.70 -8.63
C GLU A 93 -10.43 -13.73 -9.36
N LYS A 94 -9.44 -14.41 -8.76
CA LYS A 94 -8.25 -14.80 -9.51
C LYS A 94 -8.75 -15.68 -10.65
N LYS A 95 -8.88 -15.12 -11.85
CA LYS A 95 -9.05 -15.94 -13.06
C LYS A 95 -7.93 -16.96 -13.04
N GLY A 96 -8.30 -18.22 -12.78
CA GLY A 96 -7.37 -19.32 -12.59
C GLY A 96 -6.42 -19.42 -13.77
N GLY A 97 -5.17 -19.02 -13.50
CA GLY A 97 -4.08 -19.41 -14.37
C GLY A 97 -3.97 -20.93 -14.26
N THR A 98 -4.41 -21.64 -15.28
CA THR A 98 -4.15 -23.06 -15.42
C THR A 98 -2.66 -23.27 -15.39
N ASN A 99 -2.15 -23.78 -14.27
CA ASN A 99 -0.79 -24.32 -14.19
C ASN A 99 -0.72 -25.55 -15.11
N LYS A 100 -0.48 -25.30 -16.41
CA LYS A 100 0.03 -26.36 -17.27
C LYS A 100 1.45 -26.64 -16.83
N THR A 101 1.59 -27.73 -16.09
CA THR A 101 2.88 -28.40 -15.82
C THR A 101 3.56 -28.67 -17.15
N SER A 102 4.44 -27.78 -17.57
CA SER A 102 5.22 -27.95 -18.79
C SER A 102 6.37 -28.89 -18.47
N LYS A 103 6.23 -30.16 -18.92
CA LYS A 103 7.33 -31.11 -18.98
C LYS A 103 8.48 -30.48 -19.77
N ARG A 104 9.60 -30.38 -19.12
CA ARG A 104 10.89 -29.92 -19.64
C ARG A 104 11.34 -30.85 -20.76
N ILE A 105 11.21 -30.44 -22.02
CA ILE A 105 11.90 -31.04 -23.15
C ILE A 105 12.95 -30.04 -23.62
N THR A 106 14.21 -30.38 -23.38
CA THR A 106 15.38 -29.70 -23.86
C THR A 106 15.54 -29.95 -25.36
N LYS A 107 15.46 -28.90 -26.18
CA LYS A 107 16.14 -28.81 -27.46
C LYS A 107 16.46 -27.35 -27.78
N PRO A 108 17.67 -27.02 -28.20
CA PRO A 108 18.06 -25.65 -28.56
C PRO A 108 17.55 -25.31 -29.94
N SER A 109 16.97 -24.16 -30.11
CA SER A 109 16.62 -23.58 -31.41
C SER A 109 16.75 -22.04 -31.37
N PRO A 110 17.01 -21.42 -32.54
CA PRO A 110 17.85 -20.25 -32.66
C PRO A 110 17.15 -18.95 -32.29
N ILE A 111 17.99 -18.00 -31.88
CA ILE A 111 17.69 -16.62 -31.58
C ILE A 111 16.92 -15.97 -32.73
N LYS A 112 15.63 -15.68 -32.52
CA LYS A 112 14.87 -14.70 -33.30
C LYS A 112 14.67 -13.46 -32.42
N GLU A 113 15.16 -12.35 -32.92
CA GLU A 113 14.98 -11.00 -32.38
C GLU A 113 13.53 -10.77 -31.99
N ARG A 114 13.28 -10.56 -30.69
CA ARG A 114 12.01 -10.04 -30.20
C ARG A 114 12.02 -8.54 -30.39
N LYS A 115 11.27 -8.06 -31.36
CA LYS A 115 10.84 -6.66 -31.41
C LYS A 115 10.14 -6.33 -30.10
N SER A 116 10.70 -5.39 -29.38
CA SER A 116 10.11 -4.79 -28.18
C SER A 116 8.77 -4.16 -28.55
N VAL A 117 7.67 -4.71 -28.03
CA VAL A 117 6.38 -4.03 -28.05
C VAL A 117 6.44 -2.95 -26.97
N THR A 118 6.68 -1.72 -27.39
CA THR A 118 6.54 -0.53 -26.58
C THR A 118 5.07 -0.35 -26.23
N SER A 119 4.68 -0.64 -24.98
CA SER A 119 3.42 -0.16 -24.44
C SER A 119 3.55 1.35 -24.26
N SER A 120 2.93 2.11 -25.14
CA SER A 120 2.85 3.56 -25.05
C SER A 120 2.07 3.95 -23.79
N SER A 121 2.80 4.35 -22.75
CA SER A 121 2.21 5.10 -21.63
C SER A 121 1.75 6.46 -22.16
N PRO A 122 0.52 6.93 -21.82
CA PRO A 122 -0.02 8.20 -22.33
C PRO A 122 0.74 9.43 -21.80
N ASN A 123 1.60 9.30 -20.81
CA ASN A 123 2.36 10.42 -20.25
C ASN A 123 3.79 10.48 -20.78
N PRO A 124 4.22 11.61 -21.34
CA PRO A 124 5.60 11.80 -21.80
C PRO A 124 6.57 11.66 -20.61
N LYS A 125 7.62 10.86 -20.82
CA LYS A 125 8.67 10.66 -19.81
C LYS A 125 9.77 11.70 -20.02
N VAL A 126 10.34 12.17 -18.91
CA VAL A 126 11.46 13.09 -18.89
C VAL A 126 12.57 12.57 -18.00
N ARG A 127 13.80 13.01 -18.28
CA ARG A 127 14.94 12.74 -17.43
C ARG A 127 15.07 13.85 -16.39
N ILE A 128 15.09 13.49 -15.11
CA ILE A 128 15.38 14.42 -14.02
C ILE A 128 16.79 14.16 -13.51
N ILE A 129 17.55 15.22 -13.31
CA ILE A 129 18.92 15.19 -12.80
C ILE A 129 18.94 15.87 -11.44
N VAL A 130 19.46 15.19 -10.42
CA VAL A 130 19.71 15.76 -9.08
C VAL A 130 21.01 16.53 -9.13
N ILE A 131 20.97 17.84 -8.97
CA ILE A 131 22.12 18.76 -9.18
C ILE A 131 23.28 18.42 -8.25
N ASP A 132 23.00 18.14 -6.97
CA ASP A 132 24.05 17.88 -5.97
C ASP A 132 24.84 16.58 -6.18
N THR A 133 24.19 15.56 -6.75
CA THR A 133 24.78 14.22 -6.90
C THR A 133 25.00 13.81 -8.35
N ASN A 134 24.57 14.63 -9.28
CA ASN A 134 24.58 14.35 -10.74
C ASN A 134 23.94 12.99 -11.12
N LYS A 135 23.07 12.45 -10.27
CA LYS A 135 22.30 11.25 -10.55
C LYS A 135 21.10 11.59 -11.39
N SER A 136 20.81 10.77 -12.41
CA SER A 136 19.65 10.94 -13.27
C SER A 136 18.71 9.75 -13.19
N MET A 137 17.41 10.02 -13.35
CA MET A 137 16.36 9.01 -13.46
C MET A 137 15.31 9.44 -14.49
N ILE A 138 14.62 8.47 -15.09
CA ILE A 138 13.53 8.74 -16.03
C ILE A 138 12.22 8.54 -15.30
N ILE A 139 11.39 9.60 -15.27
CA ILE A 139 10.10 9.61 -14.59
C ILE A 139 9.03 10.27 -15.48
N ASP A 140 7.78 10.16 -15.08
CA ASP A 140 6.69 10.83 -15.78
C ASP A 140 6.79 12.35 -15.61
N ARG A 141 6.51 13.09 -16.69
CA ARG A 141 6.66 14.55 -16.72
C ARG A 141 5.89 15.27 -15.61
N GLU A 142 4.70 14.80 -15.27
CA GLU A 142 3.90 15.38 -14.19
C GLU A 142 4.58 15.27 -12.82
N ILE A 143 5.19 14.13 -12.54
CA ILE A 143 5.96 13.88 -11.29
C ILE A 143 7.18 14.81 -11.26
N ALA A 144 7.88 14.95 -12.39
CA ALA A 144 9.04 15.82 -12.50
C ALA A 144 8.68 17.30 -12.21
N ILE A 145 7.57 17.78 -12.76
CA ILE A 145 7.06 19.14 -12.52
C ILE A 145 6.70 19.34 -11.04
N GLY A 146 6.09 18.34 -10.39
CA GLY A 146 5.79 18.37 -8.96
C GLY A 146 7.05 18.54 -8.10
N LEU A 147 8.08 17.73 -8.35
CA LEU A 147 9.36 17.80 -7.63
C LEU A 147 10.07 19.16 -7.82
N MET A 148 10.04 19.74 -9.03
CA MET A 148 10.63 21.06 -9.28
C MET A 148 9.85 22.17 -8.59
N ARG A 149 8.55 22.05 -8.42
CA ARG A 149 7.73 23.04 -7.70
C ARG A 149 8.08 23.06 -6.22
N GLU A 150 8.34 21.87 -5.62
CA GLU A 150 8.70 21.76 -4.21
C GLU A 150 10.16 22.17 -3.94
N GLN A 151 11.08 21.84 -4.85
CA GLN A 151 12.52 22.07 -4.67
C GLN A 151 13.18 22.53 -5.98
N PRO A 152 12.96 23.79 -6.42
CA PRO A 152 13.35 24.27 -7.74
C PRO A 152 14.86 24.28 -8.02
N ASN A 153 15.69 24.37 -6.97
CA ASN A 153 17.15 24.43 -7.10
C ASN A 153 17.85 23.06 -7.04
N LYS A 154 17.08 21.96 -6.83
CA LYS A 154 17.65 20.64 -6.61
C LYS A 154 17.61 19.75 -7.86
N TYR A 155 16.73 20.04 -8.79
CA TYR A 155 16.47 19.19 -9.94
C TYR A 155 16.55 19.99 -11.25
N LYS A 156 17.07 19.32 -12.29
CA LYS A 156 17.02 19.79 -13.69
C LYS A 156 16.28 18.77 -14.53
N ILE A 157 15.38 19.23 -15.40
CA ILE A 157 14.66 18.36 -16.34
C ILE A 157 15.33 18.43 -17.71
N GLU A 158 15.50 17.27 -18.34
CA GLU A 158 15.89 17.11 -19.75
C GLU A 158 14.85 16.26 -20.45
N GLU A 159 14.42 16.72 -21.62
CA GLU A 159 13.52 15.94 -22.47
C GLU A 159 14.29 14.73 -23.05
N VAL A 160 13.61 13.56 -23.10
CA VAL A 160 14.19 12.29 -23.55
C VAL A 160 13.65 11.95 -24.94
#